data_439cd67de7b76ac69a09093b1a31debc
#
_entry.id   439cd67de7b76ac69a09093b1a31debc
#
_cell.length_a   1.000
_cell.length_b   1.000
_cell.length_c   1.000
_cell.angle_alpha   90.00
_cell.angle_beta   90.00
_cell.angle_gamma   90.00
#
_symmetry.space_group_name_H-M   'P 1'
#
loop_
_entity.id
_entity.type
_entity.pdbx_description
1 polymer ?
#
loop_
_entity_poly.entity_id
_entity_poly.type
_entity_poly.pdbx_seq_one_letter_code
_entity_poly.pdbx_strand_id
1 'polypeptide(L)'
;MKRASVWMLLCLFFLLSGCANPSFPPVADSLSVVISLDVKAGTVTFLNAENGGKIARWNINEPFQGGALSPDGRTLLLYGRDLDGVYRYDLATGKLLGEWKIGSGIVSAAPSPDGRTWFFGDSTHHAVRVVSRDGKEIARLSVGRSPMTLLVNRQETELYAIDFQDGRAFVIDTSRLRVIRSFSVPKMALGGLMRERQGELWVGGHGSGNKVEKNVHVYSLQDGRLLRTIAAPVMPVDFVETGRGVFVLSHGSNTVYQFSLDGKKLASASVGANPFAMEAALGRLYIASYDSDEMIVVDEAMLRPLARWKTGDGPLQLFIREGRT
;
A
#
# COMPACT_ATOMS: atom_id res chain seq x y z
N MET A 1 36.04 54.35 53.49
CA MET A 1 34.85 53.53 53.25
C MET A 1 34.73 53.28 51.72
N LYS A 2 35.18 52.11 51.22
CA LYS A 2 35.14 51.75 49.82
C LYS A 2 34.03 50.71 49.63
N ARG A 3 33.00 51.05 48.83
CA ARG A 3 31.92 50.13 48.45
C ARG A 3 32.39 49.31 47.25
N ALA A 4 32.46 48.00 47.41
CA ALA A 4 32.70 47.05 46.33
C ALA A 4 31.34 46.68 45.68
N SER A 5 31.19 46.96 44.38
CA SER A 5 30.06 46.56 43.56
C SER A 5 30.34 45.18 43.00
N VAL A 6 29.51 44.21 43.40
CA VAL A 6 29.51 42.83 42.88
C VAL A 6 28.66 42.84 41.60
N TRP A 7 29.26 42.60 40.48
CA TRP A 7 28.57 42.34 39.23
C TRP A 7 28.21 40.84 39.15
N MET A 8 26.92 40.54 39.28
CA MET A 8 26.39 39.18 39.11
C MET A 8 26.19 38.93 37.63
N LEU A 9 27.07 38.11 37.03
CA LEU A 9 26.93 37.64 35.64
C LEU A 9 25.83 36.57 35.61
N LEU A 10 24.67 36.92 35.05
CA LEU A 10 23.58 35.97 34.77
C LEU A 10 23.92 35.24 33.46
N CYS A 11 24.46 34.01 33.55
CA CYS A 11 24.60 33.13 32.39
C CYS A 11 23.23 32.60 31.99
N LEU A 12 22.63 33.18 30.97
CA LEU A 12 21.42 32.67 30.33
C LEU A 12 21.79 31.43 29.51
N PHE A 13 21.60 30.24 30.09
CA PHE A 13 21.61 29.00 29.33
C PHE A 13 20.36 28.94 28.45
N PHE A 14 20.48 29.34 27.20
CA PHE A 14 19.52 28.97 26.15
C PHE A 14 19.59 27.45 25.96
N LEU A 15 18.66 26.72 26.57
CA LEU A 15 18.35 25.36 26.20
C LEU A 15 17.78 25.40 24.79
N LEU A 16 18.62 25.19 23.80
CA LEU A 16 18.20 24.85 22.46
C LEU A 16 17.54 23.46 22.54
N SER A 17 16.25 23.45 22.87
CA SER A 17 15.40 22.28 22.63
C SER A 17 15.28 22.14 21.10
N GLY A 18 16.28 21.55 20.46
CA GLY A 18 16.13 21.08 19.11
C GLY A 18 14.98 20.07 19.12
N CYS A 19 13.92 20.32 18.37
CA CYS A 19 12.91 19.32 18.09
C CYS A 19 13.65 18.16 17.40
N ALA A 20 14.03 17.13 18.17
CA ALA A 20 14.56 15.90 17.61
C ALA A 20 13.44 15.29 16.78
N ASN A 21 13.65 15.09 15.49
CA ASN A 21 12.73 14.35 14.65
C ASN A 21 12.44 12.98 15.33
N PRO A 22 11.19 12.53 15.33
CA PRO A 22 10.85 11.25 15.93
C PRO A 22 11.74 10.14 15.36
N SER A 23 12.34 9.38 16.26
CA SER A 23 13.18 8.24 15.90
C SER A 23 12.57 6.99 16.55
N PHE A 24 12.30 6.02 15.69
CA PHE A 24 11.73 4.72 16.07
C PHE A 24 12.82 3.64 16.16
N PRO A 25 12.55 2.47 16.75
CA PRO A 25 13.46 1.35 16.70
C PRO A 25 13.82 1.00 15.24
N PRO A 26 15.13 0.87 14.91
CA PRO A 26 15.56 0.56 13.55
C PRO A 26 15.15 -0.86 13.14
N VAL A 27 14.96 -1.07 11.83
CA VAL A 27 14.65 -2.35 11.22
C VAL A 27 15.80 -2.75 10.30
N ALA A 28 16.65 -3.65 10.77
CA ALA A 28 17.89 -4.02 10.07
C ALA A 28 17.63 -4.53 8.64
N ASP A 29 18.46 -4.10 7.69
CA ASP A 29 18.32 -4.45 6.26
C ASP A 29 18.47 -5.96 5.98
N SER A 30 19.20 -6.69 6.83
CA SER A 30 19.42 -8.13 6.71
C SER A 30 18.20 -9.00 7.04
N LEU A 31 17.14 -8.42 7.59
CA LEU A 31 15.95 -9.17 7.99
C LEU A 31 14.89 -9.17 6.89
N SER A 32 14.32 -10.33 6.59
CA SER A 32 13.07 -10.44 5.85
C SER A 32 11.91 -10.07 6.77
N VAL A 33 11.15 -9.06 6.38
CA VAL A 33 10.17 -8.40 7.24
C VAL A 33 8.82 -8.28 6.56
N VAL A 34 7.75 -8.62 7.27
CA VAL A 34 6.40 -8.21 6.93
C VAL A 34 6.08 -6.93 7.69
N ILE A 35 5.70 -5.90 6.97
CA ILE A 35 5.33 -4.58 7.49
C ILE A 35 3.81 -4.48 7.45
N SER A 36 3.19 -4.24 8.59
CA SER A 36 1.74 -4.04 8.73
C SER A 36 1.43 -2.59 9.05
N LEU A 37 0.54 -1.98 8.27
CA LEU A 37 -0.03 -0.67 8.58
C LEU A 37 -1.33 -0.86 9.37
N ASP A 38 -1.29 -0.57 10.65
CA ASP A 38 -2.37 -0.80 11.60
C ASP A 38 -3.12 0.51 11.84
N VAL A 39 -4.07 0.81 10.96
CA VAL A 39 -4.66 2.16 10.85
C VAL A 39 -5.57 2.55 12.00
N LYS A 40 -6.25 1.60 12.66
CA LYS A 40 -7.05 1.88 13.88
C LYS A 40 -6.15 2.25 15.05
N ALA A 41 -5.03 1.55 15.20
CA ALA A 41 -4.06 1.82 16.26
C ALA A 41 -3.12 3.00 15.97
N GLY A 42 -3.04 3.46 14.72
CA GLY A 42 -2.04 4.45 14.30
C GLY A 42 -0.61 3.93 14.42
N THR A 43 -0.40 2.62 14.21
CA THR A 43 0.92 1.99 14.34
C THR A 43 1.40 1.34 13.05
N VAL A 44 2.72 1.19 12.95
CA VAL A 44 3.36 0.33 11.95
C VAL A 44 4.04 -0.81 12.69
N THR A 45 3.63 -2.04 12.44
CA THR A 45 4.20 -3.24 13.06
C THR A 45 5.13 -3.96 12.08
N PHE A 46 6.32 -4.32 12.57
CA PHE A 46 7.34 -5.04 11.81
C PHE A 46 7.51 -6.42 12.42
N LEU A 47 7.24 -7.45 11.62
CA LEU A 47 7.35 -8.86 12.04
C LEU A 47 8.40 -9.57 11.17
N ASN A 48 9.18 -10.45 11.78
CA ASN A 48 10.05 -11.34 11.05
C ASN A 48 9.21 -12.26 10.14
N ALA A 49 9.48 -12.26 8.83
CA ALA A 49 8.68 -12.99 7.85
C ALA A 49 8.73 -14.53 8.02
N GLU A 50 9.77 -15.07 8.66
CA GLU A 50 9.93 -16.51 8.83
C GLU A 50 9.15 -17.04 10.03
N ASN A 51 9.18 -16.31 11.17
CA ASN A 51 8.71 -16.84 12.45
C ASN A 51 7.69 -15.95 13.18
N GLY A 52 7.36 -14.76 12.65
CA GLY A 52 6.42 -13.82 13.25
C GLY A 52 6.94 -13.07 14.46
N GLY A 53 8.22 -13.23 14.79
CA GLY A 53 8.84 -12.48 15.88
C GLY A 53 8.73 -10.98 15.66
N LYS A 54 8.22 -10.25 16.66
CA LYS A 54 8.12 -8.80 16.59
C LYS A 54 9.51 -8.16 16.57
N ILE A 55 9.83 -7.47 15.49
CA ILE A 55 11.09 -6.72 15.32
C ILE A 55 10.95 -5.33 15.91
N ALA A 56 9.89 -4.62 15.51
CA ALA A 56 9.61 -3.26 15.96
C ALA A 56 8.12 -2.96 15.90
N ARG A 57 7.69 -1.92 16.61
CA ARG A 57 6.40 -1.24 16.43
C ARG A 57 6.64 0.25 16.54
N TRP A 58 6.16 1.00 15.55
CA TRP A 58 6.23 2.45 15.51
C TRP A 58 4.86 3.03 15.81
N ASN A 59 4.77 3.90 16.80
CA ASN A 59 3.55 4.65 17.10
C ASN A 59 3.60 5.95 16.30
N ILE A 60 2.82 6.01 15.23
CA ILE A 60 2.77 7.17 14.35
C ILE A 60 1.73 8.15 14.91
N ASN A 61 2.14 9.40 15.15
CA ASN A 61 1.24 10.40 15.71
C ASN A 61 0.31 11.03 14.66
N GLU A 62 0.51 10.69 13.40
CA GLU A 62 -0.28 11.21 12.27
C GLU A 62 -1.38 10.22 11.87
N PRO A 63 -2.61 10.69 11.52
CA PRO A 63 -3.73 9.84 11.15
C PRO A 63 -3.59 9.30 9.72
N PHE A 64 -2.56 8.48 9.47
CA PHE A 64 -2.37 7.86 8.18
C PHE A 64 -3.47 6.84 7.86
N GLN A 65 -3.80 6.70 6.58
CA GLN A 65 -4.79 5.76 6.05
C GLN A 65 -4.18 4.74 5.08
N GLY A 66 -2.93 4.96 4.70
CA GLY A 66 -2.20 4.07 3.82
C GLY A 66 -0.73 4.41 3.75
N GLY A 67 0.00 3.59 3.02
CA GLY A 67 1.42 3.78 2.79
C GLY A 67 1.89 3.19 1.48
N ALA A 68 3.18 3.35 1.23
CA ALA A 68 3.88 2.70 0.14
C ALA A 68 5.34 2.47 0.52
N LEU A 69 5.89 1.35 0.09
CA LEU A 69 7.29 1.01 0.29
C LEU A 69 8.08 1.36 -0.96
N SER A 70 9.25 2.00 -0.81
CA SER A 70 10.15 2.23 -1.94
C SER A 70 10.63 0.91 -2.55
N PRO A 71 10.91 0.85 -3.86
CA PRO A 71 11.35 -0.39 -4.52
C PRO A 71 12.62 -0.98 -3.93
N ASP A 72 13.46 -0.12 -3.35
CA ASP A 72 14.65 -0.55 -2.61
C ASP A 72 14.35 -1.00 -1.17
N GLY A 73 13.09 -1.00 -0.73
CA GLY A 73 12.68 -1.44 0.60
C GLY A 73 13.23 -0.61 1.76
N ARG A 74 13.78 0.59 1.51
CA ARG A 74 14.41 1.43 2.55
C ARG A 74 13.51 2.51 3.11
N THR A 75 12.62 3.03 2.28
CA THR A 75 11.76 4.15 2.67
C THR A 75 10.31 3.72 2.72
N LEU A 76 9.68 3.87 3.87
CA LEU A 76 8.24 3.76 4.03
C LEU A 76 7.62 5.15 3.92
N LEU A 77 6.66 5.30 3.02
CA LEU A 77 5.80 6.46 2.91
C LEU A 77 4.50 6.19 3.64
N LEU A 78 4.00 7.18 4.38
CA LEU A 78 2.67 7.17 4.99
C LEU A 78 1.88 8.37 4.48
N TYR A 79 0.63 8.12 4.10
CA TYR A 79 -0.29 9.13 3.59
C TYR A 79 -1.70 8.95 4.16
N GLY A 80 -2.53 9.98 4.02
CA GLY A 80 -3.93 9.94 4.38
C GLY A 80 -4.69 11.07 3.71
N ARG A 81 -6.02 10.90 3.59
CA ARG A 81 -6.89 11.90 2.98
C ARG A 81 -6.82 13.26 3.68
N ASP A 82 -6.69 13.22 5.00
CA ASP A 82 -6.72 14.41 5.86
C ASP A 82 -5.33 14.91 6.25
N LEU A 83 -4.26 14.26 5.74
CA LEU A 83 -2.89 14.73 5.92
C LEU A 83 -2.52 15.75 4.85
N ASP A 84 -1.80 16.81 5.24
CA ASP A 84 -1.35 17.86 4.31
C ASP A 84 -0.19 17.42 3.41
N GLY A 85 0.31 16.21 3.60
CA GLY A 85 1.44 15.69 2.85
C GLY A 85 1.68 14.21 3.07
N VAL A 86 2.85 13.77 2.61
CA VAL A 86 3.31 12.39 2.71
C VAL A 86 4.54 12.33 3.59
N TYR A 87 4.47 11.60 4.68
CA TYR A 87 5.57 11.40 5.62
C TYR A 87 6.47 10.27 5.15
N ARG A 88 7.78 10.47 5.23
CA ARG A 88 8.79 9.51 4.77
C ARG A 88 9.66 9.05 5.92
N TYR A 89 9.79 7.76 6.08
CA TYR A 89 10.58 7.15 7.14
C TYR A 89 11.65 6.24 6.57
N ASP A 90 12.87 6.37 7.06
CA ASP A 90 13.96 5.43 6.78
C ASP A 90 13.84 4.22 7.71
N LEU A 91 13.70 3.03 7.15
CA LEU A 91 13.49 1.82 7.94
C LEU A 91 14.74 1.41 8.71
N ALA A 92 15.92 1.55 8.11
CA ALA A 92 17.17 1.11 8.72
C ALA A 92 17.58 1.95 9.93
N THR A 93 17.17 3.20 9.97
CA THR A 93 17.48 4.14 11.08
C THR A 93 16.29 4.47 11.97
N GLY A 94 15.07 4.16 11.54
CA GLY A 94 13.83 4.54 12.22
C GLY A 94 13.54 6.04 12.20
N LYS A 95 14.22 6.81 11.36
CA LYS A 95 14.12 8.26 11.34
C LYS A 95 13.07 8.77 10.36
N LEU A 96 12.34 9.82 10.76
CA LEU A 96 11.57 10.63 9.85
C LEU A 96 12.54 11.40 8.93
N LEU A 97 12.49 11.10 7.62
CA LEU A 97 13.26 11.79 6.59
C LEU A 97 12.67 13.15 6.21
N GLY A 98 11.45 13.42 6.64
CA GLY A 98 10.70 14.62 6.36
C GLY A 98 9.39 14.34 5.65
N GLU A 99 8.68 15.42 5.33
CA GLU A 99 7.37 15.42 4.69
C GLU A 99 7.48 15.99 3.27
N TRP A 100 6.80 15.37 2.33
CA TRP A 100 6.50 15.99 1.04
C TRP A 100 5.17 16.75 1.14
N LYS A 101 5.24 18.06 1.16
CA LYS A 101 4.07 18.94 1.28
C LYS A 101 3.30 19.00 -0.05
N ILE A 102 2.64 17.90 -0.37
CA ILE A 102 1.84 17.81 -1.59
C ILE A 102 0.34 18.07 -1.36
N GLY A 103 -0.06 18.43 -0.14
CA GLY A 103 -1.45 18.70 0.23
C GLY A 103 -2.27 17.45 0.51
N SER A 104 -3.50 17.65 0.94
CA SER A 104 -4.43 16.60 1.36
C SER A 104 -5.11 15.88 0.19
N GLY A 105 -5.88 14.84 0.51
CA GLY A 105 -6.65 14.09 -0.47
C GLY A 105 -5.99 12.82 -1.00
N ILE A 106 -4.80 12.46 -0.52
CA ILE A 106 -4.08 11.28 -1.01
C ILE A 106 -4.75 9.99 -0.49
N VAL A 107 -5.16 9.14 -1.43
CA VAL A 107 -5.88 7.88 -1.16
C VAL A 107 -5.15 6.63 -1.65
N SER A 108 -4.14 6.80 -2.48
CA SER A 108 -3.28 5.69 -2.97
C SER A 108 -1.90 6.21 -3.36
N ALA A 109 -0.91 5.34 -3.38
CA ALA A 109 0.43 5.65 -3.83
C ALA A 109 1.08 4.44 -4.50
N ALA A 110 1.85 4.68 -5.55
CA ALA A 110 2.69 3.68 -6.19
C ALA A 110 4.03 4.29 -6.61
N PRO A 111 5.17 3.67 -6.31
CA PRO A 111 6.46 4.08 -6.86
C PRO A 111 6.60 3.62 -8.31
N SER A 112 7.42 4.34 -9.09
CA SER A 112 7.99 3.74 -10.30
C SER A 112 8.97 2.63 -9.92
N PRO A 113 9.12 1.57 -10.71
CA PRO A 113 10.06 0.48 -10.46
C PRO A 113 11.50 0.93 -10.20
N ASP A 114 11.96 2.02 -10.83
CA ASP A 114 13.28 2.62 -10.59
C ASP A 114 13.37 3.50 -9.33
N GLY A 115 12.23 3.78 -8.67
CA GLY A 115 12.12 4.59 -7.45
C GLY A 115 12.37 6.08 -7.65
N ARG A 116 12.42 6.57 -8.90
CA ARG A 116 12.67 7.99 -9.20
C ARG A 116 11.42 8.83 -9.17
N THR A 117 10.27 8.20 -9.43
CA THR A 117 8.97 8.85 -9.53
C THR A 117 7.97 8.17 -8.61
N TRP A 118 7.08 8.96 -8.05
CA TRP A 118 5.97 8.50 -7.24
C TRP A 118 4.65 8.98 -7.84
N PHE A 119 3.70 8.11 -7.88
CA PHE A 119 2.35 8.39 -8.33
C PHE A 119 1.42 8.36 -7.12
N PHE A 120 0.62 9.41 -6.93
CA PHE A 120 -0.35 9.52 -5.85
C PHE A 120 -1.74 9.72 -6.41
N GLY A 121 -2.68 8.89 -5.99
CA GLY A 121 -4.10 9.12 -6.24
C GLY A 121 -4.63 10.19 -5.30
N ASP A 122 -5.16 11.27 -5.88
CA ASP A 122 -5.67 12.43 -5.16
C ASP A 122 -7.19 12.56 -5.38
N SER A 123 -7.96 12.27 -4.33
CA SER A 123 -9.43 12.35 -4.35
C SER A 123 -9.97 13.76 -4.19
N THR A 124 -9.17 14.71 -3.71
CA THR A 124 -9.56 16.13 -3.60
C THR A 124 -9.49 16.83 -4.95
N HIS A 125 -8.45 16.54 -5.73
CA HIS A 125 -8.25 17.16 -7.03
C HIS A 125 -8.66 16.27 -8.20
N HIS A 126 -9.18 15.06 -7.93
CA HIS A 126 -9.60 14.09 -8.95
C HIS A 126 -8.48 13.78 -9.96
N ALA A 127 -7.31 13.49 -9.43
CA ALA A 127 -6.09 13.42 -10.21
C ALA A 127 -5.14 12.29 -9.77
N VAL A 128 -4.26 11.92 -10.67
CA VAL A 128 -2.99 11.31 -10.31
C VAL A 128 -1.93 12.41 -10.27
N ARG A 129 -1.28 12.56 -9.14
CA ARG A 129 -0.14 13.47 -8.98
C ARG A 129 1.15 12.70 -9.22
N VAL A 130 2.02 13.29 -9.99
CA VAL A 130 3.34 12.74 -10.31
C VAL A 130 4.38 13.54 -9.56
N VAL A 131 5.12 12.87 -8.69
CA VAL A 131 6.06 13.52 -7.78
C VAL A 131 7.44 12.88 -7.94
N SER A 132 8.46 13.69 -8.08
CA SER A 132 9.86 13.22 -8.15
C SER A 132 10.36 12.69 -6.80
N ARG A 133 11.46 11.97 -6.81
CA ARG A 133 12.09 11.39 -5.61
C ARG A 133 12.44 12.43 -4.52
N ASP A 134 12.66 13.68 -4.91
CA ASP A 134 12.92 14.81 -4.01
C ASP A 134 11.65 15.52 -3.51
N GLY A 135 10.46 15.04 -3.89
CA GLY A 135 9.18 15.54 -3.41
C GLY A 135 8.60 16.70 -4.21
N LYS A 136 9.15 16.99 -5.39
CA LYS A 136 8.63 18.02 -6.28
C LYS A 136 7.51 17.46 -7.14
N GLU A 137 6.34 18.09 -7.15
CA GLU A 137 5.28 17.76 -8.09
C GLU A 137 5.72 18.09 -9.52
N ILE A 138 5.73 17.08 -10.39
CA ILE A 138 6.14 17.19 -11.80
C ILE A 138 4.92 17.44 -12.68
N ALA A 139 3.81 16.74 -12.36
CA ALA A 139 2.56 16.83 -13.11
C ALA A 139 1.36 16.47 -12.24
N ARG A 140 0.19 16.91 -12.70
CA ARG A 140 -1.12 16.55 -12.17
C ARG A 140 -2.03 16.18 -13.32
N LEU A 141 -2.47 14.93 -13.34
CA LEU A 141 -3.20 14.34 -14.44
C LEU A 141 -4.64 14.09 -14.02
N SER A 142 -5.59 14.74 -14.66
CA SER A 142 -7.01 14.57 -14.37
C SER A 142 -7.46 13.14 -14.67
N VAL A 143 -8.06 12.49 -13.68
CA VAL A 143 -8.64 11.15 -13.73
C VAL A 143 -10.00 11.17 -13.03
N GLY A 144 -10.51 10.03 -12.59
CA GLY A 144 -11.75 9.97 -11.83
C GLY A 144 -11.65 10.52 -10.40
N ARG A 145 -12.80 10.56 -9.71
CA ARG A 145 -12.96 11.21 -8.41
C ARG A 145 -12.22 10.55 -7.25
N SER A 146 -11.93 9.27 -7.35
CA SER A 146 -11.26 8.52 -6.28
C SER A 146 -10.35 7.42 -6.85
N PRO A 147 -9.15 7.78 -7.34
CA PRO A 147 -8.20 6.84 -7.92
C PRO A 147 -7.51 6.03 -6.80
N MET A 148 -8.20 4.99 -6.30
CA MET A 148 -7.77 4.22 -5.14
C MET A 148 -6.80 3.07 -5.46
N THR A 149 -6.67 2.68 -6.73
CA THR A 149 -5.72 1.64 -7.15
C THR A 149 -4.82 2.18 -8.24
N LEU A 150 -3.51 2.13 -8.02
CA LEU A 150 -2.48 2.53 -8.95
C LEU A 150 -1.55 1.36 -9.24
N LEU A 151 -1.38 1.02 -10.52
CA LEU A 151 -0.53 -0.07 -10.97
C LEU A 151 0.43 0.45 -12.05
N VAL A 152 1.73 0.37 -11.80
CA VAL A 152 2.77 0.74 -12.75
C VAL A 152 3.29 -0.52 -13.43
N ASN A 153 3.41 -0.53 -14.75
CA ASN A 153 4.01 -1.66 -15.45
C ASN A 153 5.53 -1.74 -15.23
N ARG A 154 6.10 -2.91 -15.44
CA ARG A 154 7.54 -3.16 -15.17
C ARG A 154 8.48 -2.31 -16.02
N GLN A 155 8.04 -1.93 -17.22
CA GLN A 155 8.80 -1.09 -18.14
C GLN A 155 8.69 0.40 -17.82
N GLU A 156 7.88 0.76 -16.81
CA GLU A 156 7.63 2.16 -16.39
C GLU A 156 7.05 3.04 -17.52
N THR A 157 6.38 2.44 -18.48
CA THR A 157 5.80 3.16 -19.63
C THR A 157 4.33 3.50 -19.45
N GLU A 158 3.61 2.72 -18.62
CA GLU A 158 2.19 2.89 -18.36
C GLU A 158 1.86 2.77 -16.88
N LEU A 159 0.99 3.66 -16.42
CA LEU A 159 0.33 3.61 -15.12
C LEU A 159 -1.18 3.43 -15.35
N TYR A 160 -1.76 2.46 -14.67
CA TYR A 160 -3.21 2.24 -14.60
C TYR A 160 -3.74 2.83 -13.30
N ALA A 161 -4.64 3.80 -13.40
CA ALA A 161 -5.36 4.38 -12.28
C ALA A 161 -6.81 3.91 -12.33
N ILE A 162 -7.23 3.11 -11.33
CA ILE A 162 -8.59 2.57 -11.24
C ILE A 162 -9.36 3.44 -10.26
N ASP A 163 -10.43 4.06 -10.78
CA ASP A 163 -11.30 4.92 -10.00
C ASP A 163 -12.40 4.13 -9.29
N PHE A 164 -12.47 4.33 -7.98
CA PHE A 164 -13.44 3.66 -7.13
C PHE A 164 -14.88 4.17 -7.34
N GLN A 165 -15.06 5.49 -7.54
CA GLN A 165 -16.39 6.09 -7.58
C GLN A 165 -17.00 6.08 -8.98
N ASP A 166 -16.21 6.39 -10.00
CA ASP A 166 -16.73 6.62 -11.35
C ASP A 166 -16.82 5.32 -12.18
N GLY A 167 -16.20 4.24 -11.69
CA GLY A 167 -16.19 2.96 -12.41
C GLY A 167 -15.42 3.05 -13.74
N ARG A 168 -14.24 3.65 -13.71
CA ARG A 168 -13.33 3.80 -14.83
C ARG A 168 -11.91 3.45 -14.47
N ALA A 169 -11.20 2.89 -15.41
CA ALA A 169 -9.75 2.78 -15.39
C ALA A 169 -9.16 3.76 -16.41
N PHE A 170 -8.12 4.46 -16.01
CA PHE A 170 -7.37 5.40 -16.83
C PHE A 170 -5.97 4.86 -17.07
N VAL A 171 -5.49 4.90 -18.29
CA VAL A 171 -4.13 4.52 -18.66
C VAL A 171 -3.34 5.78 -18.97
N ILE A 172 -2.25 5.94 -18.26
CA ILE A 172 -1.38 7.11 -18.31
C ILE A 172 -0.05 6.69 -18.93
N ASP A 173 0.38 7.38 -19.97
CA ASP A 173 1.76 7.32 -20.48
C ASP A 173 2.66 8.07 -19.50
N THR A 174 3.54 7.33 -18.83
CA THR A 174 4.38 7.87 -17.77
C THR A 174 5.52 8.74 -18.32
N SER A 175 5.93 8.52 -19.57
CA SER A 175 6.98 9.32 -20.21
C SER A 175 6.47 10.67 -20.71
N ARG A 176 5.22 10.70 -21.24
CA ARG A 176 4.58 11.91 -21.75
C ARG A 176 3.69 12.59 -20.73
N LEU A 177 3.50 11.98 -19.56
CA LEU A 177 2.66 12.47 -18.47
C LEU A 177 1.26 12.88 -18.93
N ARG A 178 0.58 11.98 -19.63
CA ARG A 178 -0.78 12.21 -20.13
C ARG A 178 -1.63 10.94 -20.09
N VAL A 179 -2.92 11.12 -19.91
CA VAL A 179 -3.90 10.03 -20.10
C VAL A 179 -3.99 9.71 -21.60
N ILE A 180 -3.76 8.46 -21.96
CA ILE A 180 -3.78 7.98 -23.34
C ILE A 180 -5.03 7.17 -23.66
N ARG A 181 -5.67 6.60 -22.63
CA ARG A 181 -6.86 5.75 -22.79
C ARG A 181 -7.65 5.69 -21.49
N SER A 182 -8.93 5.44 -21.59
CA SER A 182 -9.75 5.04 -20.43
C SER A 182 -10.84 4.06 -20.87
N PHE A 183 -11.27 3.19 -19.96
CA PHE A 183 -12.32 2.21 -20.19
C PHE A 183 -13.16 1.99 -18.94
N SER A 184 -14.35 1.40 -19.11
CA SER A 184 -15.26 1.16 -17.99
C SER A 184 -14.84 -0.07 -17.18
N VAL A 185 -14.90 0.06 -15.87
CA VAL A 185 -14.78 -1.03 -14.88
C VAL A 185 -16.01 -0.98 -13.95
N PRO A 186 -16.26 -1.97 -13.09
CA PRO A 186 -17.35 -1.88 -12.13
C PRO A 186 -17.20 -0.66 -11.23
N LYS A 187 -18.31 -0.07 -10.80
CA LYS A 187 -18.28 0.95 -9.75
C LYS A 187 -17.81 0.33 -8.44
N MET A 188 -17.14 1.13 -7.62
CA MET A 188 -16.47 0.71 -6.39
C MET A 188 -15.41 -0.38 -6.65
N ALA A 189 -14.76 -0.31 -7.82
CA ALA A 189 -13.60 -1.12 -8.14
C ALA A 189 -12.44 -0.81 -7.19
N LEU A 190 -11.86 -1.84 -6.61
CA LEU A 190 -10.74 -1.76 -5.67
C LEU A 190 -9.84 -2.97 -5.85
N GLY A 191 -8.54 -2.72 -5.78
CA GLY A 191 -7.54 -3.74 -6.05
C GLY A 191 -7.42 -4.09 -7.54
N GLY A 192 -6.29 -4.60 -7.89
CA GLY A 192 -6.01 -5.04 -9.25
C GLY A 192 -4.66 -5.71 -9.37
N LEU A 193 -4.53 -6.50 -10.41
CA LEU A 193 -3.30 -7.21 -10.75
C LEU A 193 -3.01 -7.06 -12.24
N MET A 194 -1.86 -6.51 -12.55
CA MET A 194 -1.36 -6.43 -13.92
C MET A 194 -0.55 -7.68 -14.25
N ARG A 195 -1.05 -8.47 -15.18
CA ARG A 195 -0.42 -9.70 -15.67
C ARG A 195 0.15 -9.45 -17.07
N GLU A 196 1.26 -8.77 -17.14
CA GLU A 196 1.84 -8.24 -18.38
C GLU A 196 2.14 -9.32 -19.43
N ARG A 197 2.65 -10.49 -18.99
CA ARG A 197 2.95 -11.61 -19.90
C ARG A 197 1.72 -12.18 -20.56
N GLN A 198 0.56 -12.10 -19.90
CA GLN A 198 -0.74 -12.54 -20.41
C GLN A 198 -1.50 -11.42 -21.12
N GLY A 199 -1.02 -10.17 -21.00
CA GLY A 199 -1.71 -8.99 -21.52
C GLY A 199 -3.02 -8.70 -20.78
N GLU A 200 -3.11 -9.04 -19.49
CA GLU A 200 -4.34 -8.99 -18.71
C GLU A 200 -4.25 -8.02 -17.53
N LEU A 201 -5.33 -7.29 -17.28
CA LEU A 201 -5.58 -6.56 -16.06
C LEU A 201 -6.76 -7.20 -15.33
N TRP A 202 -6.52 -7.73 -14.13
CA TRP A 202 -7.56 -8.25 -13.25
C TRP A 202 -8.00 -7.14 -12.31
N VAL A 203 -9.31 -6.93 -12.16
CA VAL A 203 -9.91 -5.88 -11.32
C VAL A 203 -11.01 -6.47 -10.48
N GLY A 204 -10.99 -6.19 -9.20
CA GLY A 204 -12.03 -6.55 -8.25
C GLY A 204 -12.81 -5.35 -7.74
N GLY A 205 -13.41 -5.46 -6.57
CA GLY A 205 -14.11 -4.35 -5.91
C GLY A 205 -15.22 -4.78 -4.96
N HIS A 206 -15.93 -3.78 -4.45
CA HIS A 206 -17.01 -4.00 -3.50
C HIS A 206 -18.38 -4.21 -4.17
N GLY A 207 -18.57 -3.70 -5.39
CA GLY A 207 -19.87 -3.56 -6.00
C GLY A 207 -20.59 -2.28 -5.56
N SER A 208 -21.72 -1.93 -6.15
CA SER A 208 -22.42 -0.68 -5.88
C SER A 208 -23.90 -0.86 -5.55
N GLY A 209 -24.42 -0.04 -4.64
CA GLY A 209 -25.79 -0.13 -4.15
C GLY A 209 -26.03 -1.47 -3.47
N ASN A 210 -27.12 -2.14 -3.85
CA ASN A 210 -27.49 -3.46 -3.30
C ASN A 210 -26.82 -4.64 -4.03
N LYS A 211 -25.92 -4.35 -4.99
CA LYS A 211 -25.23 -5.38 -5.79
C LYS A 211 -23.78 -5.49 -5.31
N VAL A 212 -23.55 -6.51 -4.49
CA VAL A 212 -22.21 -6.86 -4.04
C VAL A 212 -21.43 -7.49 -5.19
N GLU A 213 -20.15 -7.11 -5.36
CA GLU A 213 -19.30 -7.71 -6.39
C GLU A 213 -18.95 -9.16 -6.03
N LYS A 214 -19.09 -10.05 -7.01
CA LYS A 214 -18.83 -11.49 -6.83
C LYS A 214 -17.80 -12.02 -7.82
N ASN A 215 -17.29 -11.14 -8.67
CA ASN A 215 -16.40 -11.51 -9.76
C ASN A 215 -15.13 -10.66 -9.77
N VAL A 216 -14.09 -11.24 -10.29
CA VAL A 216 -12.96 -10.53 -10.84
C VAL A 216 -13.24 -10.29 -12.31
N HIS A 217 -13.04 -9.08 -12.78
CA HIS A 217 -13.18 -8.67 -14.17
C HIS A 217 -11.80 -8.62 -14.83
N VAL A 218 -11.61 -9.37 -15.91
CA VAL A 218 -10.34 -9.47 -16.63
C VAL A 218 -10.41 -8.66 -17.90
N TYR A 219 -9.55 -7.66 -18.00
CA TYR A 219 -9.47 -6.74 -19.14
C TYR A 219 -8.18 -6.95 -19.94
N SER A 220 -8.23 -6.66 -21.23
CA SER A 220 -7.05 -6.59 -22.08
C SER A 220 -6.21 -5.34 -21.73
N LEU A 221 -4.90 -5.51 -21.47
CA LEU A 221 -3.98 -4.38 -21.31
C LEU A 221 -3.81 -3.58 -22.61
N GLN A 222 -4.03 -4.19 -23.77
CA GLN A 222 -3.85 -3.53 -25.06
C GLN A 222 -4.92 -2.47 -25.34
N ASP A 223 -6.20 -2.80 -25.11
CA ASP A 223 -7.33 -1.96 -25.54
C ASP A 223 -8.38 -1.68 -24.42
N GLY A 224 -8.26 -2.29 -23.25
CA GLY A 224 -9.19 -2.14 -22.14
C GLY A 224 -10.51 -2.91 -22.33
N ARG A 225 -10.61 -3.80 -23.30
CA ARG A 225 -11.80 -4.62 -23.52
C ARG A 225 -11.93 -5.69 -22.44
N LEU A 226 -13.13 -5.89 -21.91
CA LEU A 226 -13.43 -7.00 -21.01
C LEU A 226 -13.25 -8.33 -21.76
N LEU A 227 -12.35 -9.16 -21.27
CA LEU A 227 -12.05 -10.47 -21.84
C LEU A 227 -12.96 -11.56 -21.25
N ARG A 228 -13.09 -11.57 -19.90
CA ARG A 228 -13.88 -12.54 -19.15
C ARG A 228 -14.11 -12.07 -17.72
N THR A 229 -14.98 -12.78 -17.01
CA THR A 229 -15.18 -12.65 -15.57
C THR A 229 -14.85 -13.97 -14.86
N ILE A 230 -14.35 -13.90 -13.64
CA ILE A 230 -13.96 -15.05 -12.82
C ILE A 230 -14.69 -14.95 -11.48
N ALA A 231 -15.44 -15.97 -11.11
CA ALA A 231 -16.17 -15.96 -9.85
C ALA A 231 -15.23 -16.05 -8.64
N ALA A 232 -15.23 -15.03 -7.80
CA ALA A 232 -14.48 -14.92 -6.54
C ALA A 232 -15.33 -14.19 -5.47
N PRO A 233 -16.49 -14.76 -5.06
CA PRO A 233 -17.39 -14.09 -4.14
C PRO A 233 -16.82 -14.09 -2.71
N VAL A 234 -16.98 -13.04 -1.91
CA VAL A 234 -17.70 -11.79 -2.09
C VAL A 234 -16.70 -10.66 -1.92
N MET A 235 -16.80 -9.61 -2.74
CA MET A 235 -15.90 -8.43 -2.69
C MET A 235 -14.41 -8.80 -2.82
N PRO A 236 -13.95 -9.26 -4.00
CA PRO A 236 -12.53 -9.48 -4.27
C PRO A 236 -11.80 -8.13 -4.29
N VAL A 237 -10.82 -7.92 -3.41
CA VAL A 237 -10.19 -6.60 -3.20
C VAL A 237 -8.68 -6.60 -3.32
N ASP A 238 -8.03 -7.77 -3.24
CA ASP A 238 -6.58 -7.84 -3.35
C ASP A 238 -6.11 -9.10 -4.07
N PHE A 239 -4.93 -9.03 -4.70
CA PHE A 239 -4.45 -9.98 -5.67
C PHE A 239 -2.95 -10.18 -5.56
N VAL A 240 -2.52 -11.43 -5.62
CA VAL A 240 -1.10 -11.81 -5.72
C VAL A 240 -0.93 -12.90 -6.76
N GLU A 241 0.04 -12.75 -7.67
CA GLU A 241 0.46 -13.81 -8.59
C GLU A 241 1.80 -14.39 -8.18
N THR A 242 1.86 -15.71 -8.12
CA THR A 242 3.09 -16.46 -7.84
C THR A 242 3.28 -17.58 -8.88
N GLY A 243 4.33 -18.37 -8.75
CA GLY A 243 4.52 -19.55 -9.58
C GLY A 243 3.43 -20.62 -9.43
N ARG A 244 2.57 -20.51 -8.41
CA ARG A 244 1.47 -21.45 -8.14
C ARG A 244 0.11 -20.97 -8.66
N GLY A 245 0.04 -19.80 -9.26
CA GLY A 245 -1.18 -19.21 -9.80
C GLY A 245 -1.49 -17.83 -9.23
N VAL A 246 -2.76 -17.44 -9.37
CA VAL A 246 -3.27 -16.16 -8.87
C VAL A 246 -4.09 -16.39 -7.61
N PHE A 247 -3.75 -15.69 -6.55
CA PHE A 247 -4.51 -15.64 -5.32
C PHE A 247 -5.36 -14.38 -5.30
N VAL A 248 -6.62 -14.53 -4.92
CA VAL A 248 -7.60 -13.45 -4.83
C VAL A 248 -8.16 -13.41 -3.41
N LEU A 249 -8.02 -12.29 -2.75
CA LEU A 249 -8.57 -12.07 -1.41
C LEU A 249 -9.96 -11.44 -1.52
N SER A 250 -10.96 -12.16 -1.02
CA SER A 250 -12.35 -11.69 -1.00
C SER A 250 -12.76 -11.35 0.43
N HIS A 251 -12.76 -10.06 0.73
CA HIS A 251 -12.92 -9.58 2.11
C HIS A 251 -14.34 -9.80 2.64
N GLY A 252 -15.38 -9.66 1.82
CA GLY A 252 -16.76 -9.86 2.26
C GLY A 252 -17.15 -11.32 2.57
N SER A 253 -16.35 -12.28 2.12
CA SER A 253 -16.52 -13.71 2.47
C SER A 253 -15.40 -14.25 3.38
N ASN A 254 -14.45 -13.41 3.77
CA ASN A 254 -13.28 -13.82 4.55
C ASN A 254 -12.52 -15.00 3.92
N THR A 255 -12.33 -14.95 2.59
CA THR A 255 -11.83 -16.09 1.83
C THR A 255 -10.69 -15.68 0.92
N VAL A 256 -9.62 -16.46 0.89
CA VAL A 256 -8.64 -16.45 -0.19
C VAL A 256 -8.97 -17.56 -1.19
N TYR A 257 -9.01 -17.20 -2.48
CA TYR A 257 -9.20 -18.12 -3.60
C TYR A 257 -7.89 -18.29 -4.34
N GLN A 258 -7.58 -19.52 -4.75
CA GLN A 258 -6.48 -19.80 -5.67
C GLN A 258 -7.05 -20.15 -7.04
N PHE A 259 -6.49 -19.50 -8.07
CA PHE A 259 -6.79 -19.77 -9.46
C PHE A 259 -5.51 -20.18 -10.18
N SER A 260 -5.65 -21.06 -11.18
CA SER A 260 -4.60 -21.30 -12.15
C SER A 260 -4.32 -20.05 -13.00
N LEU A 261 -3.24 -20.04 -13.73
CA LEU A 261 -2.87 -18.89 -14.58
C LEU A 261 -3.87 -18.60 -15.69
N ASP A 262 -4.71 -19.57 -16.09
CA ASP A 262 -5.82 -19.41 -17.03
C ASP A 262 -7.16 -19.03 -16.36
N GLY A 263 -7.17 -18.87 -15.03
CA GLY A 263 -8.32 -18.40 -14.25
C GLY A 263 -9.28 -19.47 -13.78
N LYS A 264 -8.90 -20.76 -13.82
CA LYS A 264 -9.69 -21.85 -13.25
C LYS A 264 -9.49 -21.90 -11.73
N LYS A 265 -10.58 -21.93 -10.96
CA LYS A 265 -10.49 -22.08 -9.49
C LYS A 265 -9.87 -23.44 -9.13
N LEU A 266 -8.83 -23.40 -8.31
CA LEU A 266 -8.11 -24.56 -7.81
C LEU A 266 -8.50 -24.90 -6.37
N ALA A 267 -8.49 -23.89 -5.50
CA ALA A 267 -8.74 -24.06 -4.08
C ALA A 267 -9.30 -22.78 -3.45
N SER A 268 -9.70 -22.85 -2.20
CA SER A 268 -10.02 -21.70 -1.37
C SER A 268 -9.88 -22.05 0.11
N ALA A 269 -9.57 -21.02 0.93
CA ALA A 269 -9.48 -21.15 2.38
C ALA A 269 -10.12 -19.94 3.06
N SER A 270 -10.71 -20.15 4.24
CA SER A 270 -11.20 -19.08 5.09
C SER A 270 -10.03 -18.43 5.84
N VAL A 271 -10.01 -17.11 5.90
CA VAL A 271 -8.92 -16.31 6.49
C VAL A 271 -9.48 -15.15 7.30
N GLY A 272 -9.18 -15.11 8.59
CA GLY A 272 -9.48 -14.01 9.49
C GLY A 272 -10.90 -13.42 9.41
N ALA A 273 -11.03 -12.18 9.86
CA ALA A 273 -12.26 -11.40 9.74
C ALA A 273 -11.95 -10.07 9.02
N ASN A 274 -12.73 -9.79 7.97
CA ASN A 274 -12.60 -8.60 7.14
C ASN A 274 -11.15 -8.38 6.62
N PRO A 275 -10.58 -9.34 5.85
CA PRO A 275 -9.21 -9.24 5.37
C PRO A 275 -9.11 -8.25 4.20
N PHE A 276 -8.12 -7.33 4.23
CA PHE A 276 -7.99 -6.27 3.22
C PHE A 276 -6.73 -6.36 2.37
N ALA A 277 -5.65 -6.90 2.89
CA ALA A 277 -4.39 -6.97 2.16
C ALA A 277 -3.77 -8.35 2.24
N MET A 278 -3.08 -8.73 1.17
CA MET A 278 -2.39 -9.99 1.03
C MET A 278 -1.07 -9.79 0.31
N GLU A 279 -0.01 -10.39 0.86
CA GLU A 279 1.32 -10.45 0.25
C GLU A 279 1.82 -11.88 0.20
N ALA A 280 2.69 -12.19 -0.76
CA ALA A 280 3.29 -13.51 -0.89
C ALA A 280 4.82 -13.45 -0.82
N ALA A 281 5.40 -14.25 0.05
CA ALA A 281 6.83 -14.47 0.14
C ALA A 281 7.13 -15.79 0.85
N LEU A 282 8.32 -16.34 0.64
CA LEU A 282 8.82 -17.53 1.35
C LEU A 282 7.86 -18.73 1.30
N GLY A 283 7.10 -18.89 0.21
CA GLY A 283 6.11 -19.96 0.04
C GLY A 283 4.86 -19.80 0.93
N ARG A 284 4.56 -18.58 1.37
CA ARG A 284 3.46 -18.23 2.26
C ARG A 284 2.67 -17.05 1.71
N LEU A 285 1.40 -17.00 2.10
CA LEU A 285 0.56 -15.80 1.99
C LEU A 285 0.44 -15.17 3.38
N TYR A 286 0.67 -13.87 3.45
CA TYR A 286 0.48 -13.05 4.65
C TYR A 286 -0.77 -12.22 4.42
N ILE A 287 -1.74 -12.31 5.31
CA ILE A 287 -3.06 -11.71 5.11
C ILE A 287 -3.40 -10.83 6.31
N ALA A 288 -3.58 -9.54 6.08
CA ALA A 288 -4.04 -8.58 7.09
C ALA A 288 -5.53 -8.78 7.37
N SER A 289 -5.86 -9.14 8.59
CA SER A 289 -7.23 -9.38 9.05
C SER A 289 -7.70 -8.22 9.92
N TYR A 290 -8.37 -7.25 9.30
CA TYR A 290 -8.66 -5.93 9.85
C TYR A 290 -9.48 -5.94 11.14
N ASP A 291 -10.50 -6.80 11.24
CA ASP A 291 -11.37 -6.87 12.42
C ASP A 291 -10.89 -7.91 13.44
N SER A 292 -9.89 -8.71 13.12
CA SER A 292 -9.27 -9.65 14.07
C SER A 292 -7.98 -9.10 14.69
N ASP A 293 -7.48 -7.94 14.21
CA ASP A 293 -6.26 -7.30 14.70
C ASP A 293 -5.03 -8.23 14.64
N GLU A 294 -4.96 -9.01 13.55
CA GLU A 294 -3.91 -10.02 13.36
C GLU A 294 -3.55 -10.21 11.89
N MET A 295 -2.41 -10.79 11.68
CA MET A 295 -1.97 -11.30 10.38
C MET A 295 -2.14 -12.81 10.37
N ILE A 296 -2.85 -13.32 9.36
CA ILE A 296 -2.99 -14.76 9.12
C ILE A 296 -1.90 -15.18 8.14
N VAL A 297 -1.11 -16.17 8.51
CA VAL A 297 -0.11 -16.77 7.63
C VAL A 297 -0.65 -18.09 7.09
N VAL A 298 -0.66 -18.22 5.77
CA VAL A 298 -1.22 -19.37 5.05
C VAL A 298 -0.13 -20.02 4.21
N ASP A 299 -0.09 -21.34 4.20
CA ASP A 299 0.77 -22.10 3.28
C ASP A 299 0.31 -21.88 1.83
N GLU A 300 1.19 -21.41 0.97
CA GLU A 300 0.86 -21.06 -0.42
C GLU A 300 0.47 -22.30 -1.24
N ALA A 301 1.08 -23.46 -0.96
CA ALA A 301 0.86 -24.68 -1.73
C ALA A 301 -0.45 -25.40 -1.37
N MET A 302 -0.78 -25.43 -0.08
CA MET A 302 -1.91 -26.21 0.45
C MET A 302 -3.07 -25.33 0.90
N LEU A 303 -2.94 -24.01 0.89
CA LEU A 303 -3.93 -23.05 1.39
C LEU A 303 -4.43 -23.36 2.80
N ARG A 304 -3.55 -23.85 3.66
CA ARG A 304 -3.88 -24.12 5.07
C ARG A 304 -3.26 -23.03 5.98
N PRO A 305 -3.96 -22.58 7.01
CA PRO A 305 -3.37 -21.67 8.00
C PRO A 305 -2.14 -22.31 8.67
N LEU A 306 -1.05 -21.53 8.75
CA LEU A 306 0.18 -21.92 9.44
C LEU A 306 0.29 -21.25 10.80
N ALA A 307 -0.06 -19.96 10.86
CA ALA A 307 0.09 -19.15 12.07
C ALA A 307 -0.88 -17.96 12.08
N ARG A 308 -1.03 -17.38 13.26
CA ARG A 308 -1.67 -16.08 13.51
C ARG A 308 -0.70 -15.21 14.28
N TRP A 309 -0.36 -14.05 13.73
CA TRP A 309 0.60 -13.14 14.33
C TRP A 309 -0.10 -11.86 14.76
N LYS A 310 0.20 -11.39 15.96
CA LYS A 310 -0.38 -10.16 16.48
C LYS A 310 0.20 -8.93 15.79
N THR A 311 -0.67 -8.06 15.32
CA THR A 311 -0.37 -6.73 14.77
C THR A 311 -0.81 -5.63 15.74
N GLY A 312 -0.88 -4.38 15.32
CA GLY A 312 -1.72 -3.38 15.95
C GLY A 312 -3.17 -3.54 15.50
N ASP A 313 -4.06 -2.69 16.03
CA ASP A 313 -5.48 -2.76 15.70
C ASP A 313 -5.74 -2.25 14.28
N GLY A 314 -6.54 -2.95 13.51
CA GLY A 314 -6.93 -2.63 12.16
C GLY A 314 -5.79 -2.68 11.12
N PRO A 315 -5.09 -3.83 10.96
CA PRO A 315 -4.12 -4.01 9.90
C PRO A 315 -4.82 -3.90 8.53
N LEU A 316 -4.44 -2.89 7.74
CA LEU A 316 -5.12 -2.55 6.48
C LEU A 316 -4.26 -2.81 5.24
N GLN A 317 -2.96 -2.57 5.32
CA GLN A 317 -2.00 -2.79 4.23
C GLN A 317 -0.80 -3.58 4.74
N LEU A 318 -0.23 -4.37 3.84
CA LEU A 318 0.99 -5.13 4.08
C LEU A 318 2.05 -4.79 3.04
N PHE A 319 3.32 -4.91 3.43
CA PHE A 319 4.46 -4.90 2.52
C PHE A 319 5.44 -5.98 2.94
N ILE A 320 6.11 -6.58 1.97
CA ILE A 320 7.23 -7.47 2.21
C ILE A 320 8.53 -6.73 1.85
N ARG A 321 9.48 -6.79 2.77
CA ARG A 321 10.87 -6.44 2.48
C ARG A 321 11.72 -7.69 2.69
N GLU A 322 12.35 -8.17 1.63
CA GLU A 322 13.31 -9.25 1.72
C GLU A 322 14.62 -8.77 2.34
N GLY A 323 15.23 -9.62 3.17
CA GLY A 323 16.52 -9.34 3.77
C GLY A 323 17.62 -9.26 2.70
N ARG A 324 18.55 -8.33 2.86
CA ARG A 324 19.71 -8.17 2.00
C ARG A 324 20.92 -8.79 2.66
N THR A 325 21.64 -9.59 1.91
CA THR A 325 22.93 -10.15 2.31
C THR A 325 24.08 -9.15 2.15
#